data_d682ec146c42db1279253e1768a60106
#
_entry.id   d682ec146c42db1279253e1768a60106
#
_cell.length_a   1.000
_cell.length_b   1.000
_cell.length_c   1.000
_cell.angle_alpha   90.00
_cell.angle_beta   90.00
_cell.angle_gamma   90.00
#
_symmetry.space_group_name_H-M   'P 1'
#
loop_
_entity.id
_entity.type
_entity.pdbx_description
1 polymer ?
#
loop_
_entity_poly.entity_id
_entity_poly.type
_entity_poly.pdbx_seq_one_letter_code
_entity_poly.pdbx_strand_id
1 'polypeptide(L)'
;MKVLFEDKFIIIVEKPANVLSEPGPGGEDIVTLASNHVCKPCYLVHRLDRNTGGAMVLSKMQKATGKLSEEIQKREFEKEYIAVIKGVPEEPEGVFEDLLFKDSQKNKTFVVKRERKGVKFASLEYKVLETKEHPEHGKVSLVLIKLHTGRTHQVRVQFASRKMPLLGDGKYGSRDNHCETALWSRRLAFKHPITGEKIEAVSMPPAEYPWNLFDIANII
;
A
#
# COMPACT_ATOMS: atom_id res chain seq x y z
N MET A 1 15.28 -8.20 -2.46
CA MET A 1 14.90 -7.06 -1.59
C MET A 1 15.90 -5.93 -1.80
N LYS A 2 15.43 -4.72 -2.12
CA LYS A 2 16.26 -3.51 -2.21
C LYS A 2 16.15 -2.73 -0.90
N VAL A 3 17.29 -2.27 -0.34
CA VAL A 3 17.32 -1.41 0.85
C VAL A 3 17.25 0.04 0.40
N LEU A 4 16.31 0.81 0.96
CA LEU A 4 16.11 2.24 0.68
C LEU A 4 16.78 3.12 1.74
N PHE A 5 16.76 2.66 2.99
CA PHE A 5 17.43 3.30 4.12
C PHE A 5 17.75 2.25 5.19
N GLU A 6 18.85 2.39 5.87
CA GLU A 6 19.23 1.54 6.99
C GLU A 6 20.08 2.28 7.99
N ASP A 7 19.76 2.10 9.28
CA ASP A 7 20.59 2.53 10.39
C ASP A 7 20.62 1.47 11.51
N LYS A 8 21.04 1.85 12.71
CA LYS A 8 21.11 0.95 13.86
C LYS A 8 19.71 0.48 14.35
N PHE A 9 18.64 1.23 14.06
CA PHE A 9 17.32 1.10 14.69
C PHE A 9 16.22 0.66 13.75
N ILE A 10 16.30 1.06 12.49
CA ILE A 10 15.29 0.77 11.46
C ILE A 10 15.94 0.34 10.16
N ILE A 11 15.16 -0.33 9.32
CA ILE A 11 15.47 -0.58 7.92
C ILE A 11 14.23 -0.30 7.07
N ILE A 12 14.38 0.47 6.01
CA ILE A 12 13.34 0.70 5.01
C ILE A 12 13.72 -0.06 3.76
N VAL A 13 12.82 -0.89 3.30
CA VAL A 13 13.04 -1.77 2.15
C VAL A 13 11.98 -1.57 1.09
N GLU A 14 12.32 -1.87 -0.13
CA GLU A 14 11.35 -2.09 -1.20
C GLU A 14 10.92 -3.55 -1.16
N LYS A 15 9.69 -3.78 -0.67
CA LYS A 15 9.08 -5.12 -0.69
C LYS A 15 8.68 -5.44 -2.13
N PRO A 16 9.13 -6.56 -2.71
CA PRO A 16 8.61 -7.00 -3.99
C PRO A 16 7.12 -7.35 -3.91
N ALA A 17 6.40 -7.24 -5.02
CA ALA A 17 5.10 -7.88 -5.16
C ALA A 17 5.23 -9.40 -4.96
N ASN A 18 4.19 -10.06 -4.49
CA ASN A 18 4.12 -11.50 -4.19
C ASN A 18 4.93 -12.00 -2.99
N VAL A 19 5.72 -11.14 -2.33
CA VAL A 19 6.38 -11.43 -1.06
C VAL A 19 5.43 -11.09 0.10
N LEU A 20 5.35 -11.95 1.12
CA LEU A 20 4.55 -11.69 2.31
C LEU A 20 5.16 -10.58 3.17
N SER A 21 4.34 -9.88 3.95
CA SER A 21 4.82 -8.88 4.90
C SER A 21 5.34 -9.50 6.19
N GLU A 22 4.91 -10.69 6.54
CA GLU A 22 5.28 -11.41 7.77
C GLU A 22 5.32 -12.92 7.50
N PRO A 23 6.03 -13.70 8.32
CA PRO A 23 6.08 -15.16 8.19
C PRO A 23 4.68 -15.77 8.15
N GLY A 24 4.48 -16.69 7.19
CA GLY A 24 3.21 -17.36 7.01
C GLY A 24 3.25 -18.41 5.90
N PRO A 25 2.20 -19.20 5.75
CA PRO A 25 2.13 -20.19 4.68
C PRO A 25 2.08 -19.49 3.31
N GLY A 26 2.86 -19.98 2.37
CA GLY A 26 2.78 -19.53 0.97
C GLY A 26 3.95 -18.73 0.44
N GLY A 27 5.12 -18.77 1.09
CA GLY A 27 6.35 -18.28 0.48
C GLY A 27 7.21 -17.41 1.38
N GLU A 28 8.14 -16.73 0.75
CA GLU A 28 9.07 -15.77 1.35
C GLU A 28 8.34 -14.59 1.99
N ASP A 29 8.89 -14.08 3.07
CA ASP A 29 8.41 -12.88 3.74
C ASP A 29 9.52 -11.85 3.96
N ILE A 30 9.12 -10.57 4.01
CA ILE A 30 10.05 -9.45 4.07
C ILE A 30 10.74 -9.34 5.44
N VAL A 31 10.11 -9.80 6.52
CA VAL A 31 10.72 -9.80 7.87
C VAL A 31 11.89 -10.75 7.91
N THR A 32 11.72 -11.97 7.37
CA THR A 32 12.80 -12.97 7.27
C THR A 32 13.92 -12.47 6.36
N LEU A 33 13.60 -11.92 5.20
CA LEU A 33 14.60 -11.38 4.27
C LEU A 33 15.41 -10.24 4.90
N ALA A 34 14.75 -9.30 5.57
CA ALA A 34 15.41 -8.21 6.26
C ALA A 34 16.26 -8.69 7.46
N SER A 35 15.74 -9.66 8.22
CA SER A 35 16.47 -10.23 9.36
C SER A 35 17.75 -10.93 8.91
N ASN A 36 17.70 -11.65 7.80
CA ASN A 36 18.88 -12.29 7.21
C ASN A 36 19.89 -11.26 6.71
N HIS A 37 19.41 -10.17 6.07
CA HIS A 37 20.27 -9.09 5.61
C HIS A 37 21.04 -8.42 6.75
N VAL A 38 20.35 -8.07 7.85
CA VAL A 38 20.99 -7.38 9.00
C VAL A 38 21.63 -8.33 10.01
N CYS A 39 21.54 -9.65 9.81
CA CYS A 39 22.00 -10.70 10.74
C CYS A 39 21.41 -10.55 12.16
N LYS A 40 20.21 -10.02 12.29
CA LYS A 40 19.49 -9.80 13.55
C LYS A 40 17.98 -9.82 13.32
N PRO A 41 17.16 -10.11 14.35
CA PRO A 41 15.70 -10.05 14.21
C PRO A 41 15.22 -8.65 13.80
N CYS A 42 14.36 -8.61 12.78
CA CYS A 42 13.57 -7.44 12.40
C CYS A 42 12.14 -7.62 12.85
N TYR A 43 11.48 -6.51 13.16
CA TYR A 43 10.12 -6.49 13.68
C TYR A 43 9.19 -5.70 12.75
N LEU A 44 8.01 -6.24 12.55
CA LEU A 44 6.98 -5.64 11.73
C LEU A 44 6.42 -4.37 12.38
N VAL A 45 6.34 -3.28 11.63
CA VAL A 45 5.73 -2.01 12.03
C VAL A 45 4.35 -1.83 11.38
N HIS A 46 4.28 -2.12 10.09
CA HIS A 46 3.05 -2.10 9.29
C HIS A 46 3.09 -3.18 8.22
N ARG A 47 2.00 -3.32 7.47
CA ARG A 47 1.87 -4.38 6.46
C ARG A 47 1.50 -3.79 5.10
N LEU A 48 2.00 -4.43 4.07
CA LEU A 48 1.47 -4.36 2.71
C LEU A 48 0.78 -5.70 2.38
N ASP A 49 -0.20 -5.66 1.49
CA ASP A 49 -0.79 -6.89 0.95
C ASP A 49 0.29 -7.69 0.20
N ARG A 50 0.12 -9.00 0.07
CA ARG A 50 1.08 -9.86 -0.64
C ARG A 50 1.43 -9.31 -2.02
N ASN A 51 0.40 -8.95 -2.80
CA ASN A 51 0.56 -8.47 -4.18
C ASN A 51 0.95 -6.98 -4.30
N THR A 52 1.01 -6.25 -3.18
CA THR A 52 1.43 -4.85 -3.15
C THR A 52 2.93 -4.77 -2.92
N GLY A 53 3.63 -4.13 -3.83
CA GLY A 53 5.05 -3.82 -3.67
C GLY A 53 5.30 -2.42 -3.13
N GLY A 54 6.60 -2.07 -2.92
CA GLY A 54 7.03 -0.73 -2.56
C GLY A 54 7.60 -0.56 -1.16
N ALA A 55 7.71 0.69 -0.74
CA ALA A 55 8.39 1.07 0.50
C ALA A 55 7.70 0.49 1.75
N MET A 56 8.49 -0.14 2.60
CA MET A 56 8.06 -0.71 3.86
C MET A 56 9.15 -0.55 4.92
N VAL A 57 8.79 -0.07 6.13
CA VAL A 57 9.72 0.04 7.25
C VAL A 57 9.58 -1.13 8.20
N LEU A 58 10.71 -1.65 8.61
CA LEU A 58 10.86 -2.62 9.69
C LEU A 58 11.74 -2.02 10.78
N SER A 59 11.52 -2.39 12.02
CA SER A 59 12.42 -1.99 13.10
C SER A 59 13.40 -3.10 13.44
N LYS A 60 14.58 -2.73 13.94
CA LYS A 60 15.62 -3.63 14.41
C LYS A 60 15.59 -3.81 15.94
N MET A 61 14.61 -3.19 16.62
CA MET A 61 14.42 -3.29 18.06
C MET A 61 12.98 -3.00 18.49
N GLN A 62 12.50 -3.71 19.51
CA GLN A 62 11.11 -3.59 19.98
C GLN A 62 10.71 -2.17 20.41
N LYS A 63 11.64 -1.42 21.05
CA LYS A 63 11.38 -0.03 21.46
C LYS A 63 11.07 0.87 20.26
N ALA A 64 11.77 0.69 19.14
CA ALA A 64 11.50 1.43 17.90
C ALA A 64 10.15 1.02 17.29
N THR A 65 9.79 -0.27 17.35
CA THR A 65 8.47 -0.76 16.91
C THR A 65 7.34 -0.05 17.63
N GLY A 66 7.43 0.06 18.98
CA GLY A 66 6.41 0.73 19.79
C GLY A 66 6.19 2.19 19.38
N LYS A 67 7.27 2.95 19.25
CA LYS A 67 7.21 4.37 18.85
C LYS A 67 6.65 4.58 17.44
N LEU A 68 7.07 3.78 16.46
CA LEU A 68 6.53 3.85 15.11
C LEU A 68 5.04 3.46 15.07
N SER A 69 4.64 2.47 15.89
CA SER A 69 3.22 2.10 16.05
C SER A 69 2.39 3.23 16.64
N GLU A 70 2.92 3.99 17.60
CA GLU A 70 2.27 5.19 18.14
C GLU A 70 2.08 6.27 17.09
N GLU A 71 3.10 6.57 16.27
CA GLU A 71 3.00 7.53 15.17
C GLU A 71 1.92 7.13 14.15
N ILE A 72 1.85 5.83 13.83
CA ILE A 72 0.78 5.31 12.95
C ILE A 72 -0.60 5.52 13.58
N GLN A 73 -0.75 5.27 14.89
CA GLN A 73 -2.01 5.48 15.60
C GLN A 73 -2.41 6.96 15.69
N LYS A 74 -1.44 7.86 15.86
CA LYS A 74 -1.62 9.32 15.86
C LYS A 74 -1.80 9.92 14.47
N ARG A 75 -1.68 9.12 13.41
CA ARG A 75 -1.73 9.55 12.00
C ARG A 75 -0.61 10.53 11.62
N GLU A 76 0.52 10.48 12.32
CA GLU A 76 1.72 11.26 12.03
C GLU A 76 2.64 10.53 11.04
N PHE A 77 2.40 9.24 10.79
CA PHE A 77 3.10 8.42 9.84
C PHE A 77 2.41 8.50 8.46
N GLU A 78 3.00 9.24 7.54
CA GLU A 78 2.45 9.43 6.20
C GLU A 78 2.74 8.22 5.31
N LYS A 79 1.74 7.80 4.55
CA LYS A 79 1.81 6.73 3.55
C LYS A 79 1.15 7.18 2.27
N GLU A 80 1.95 7.26 1.20
CA GLU A 80 1.45 7.53 -0.13
C GLU A 80 1.61 6.30 -1.01
N TYR A 81 0.59 6.06 -1.79
CA TYR A 81 0.54 4.97 -2.76
C TYR A 81 0.27 5.53 -4.15
N ILE A 82 0.65 4.79 -5.15
CA ILE A 82 0.13 4.97 -6.49
C ILE A 82 -0.59 3.70 -6.92
N ALA A 83 -1.63 3.87 -7.72
CA ALA A 83 -2.40 2.77 -8.27
C ALA A 83 -2.83 3.06 -9.70
N VAL A 84 -3.00 2.00 -10.49
CA VAL A 84 -3.68 2.10 -11.79
C VAL A 84 -5.07 1.49 -11.63
N ILE A 85 -6.10 2.33 -11.84
CA ILE A 85 -7.49 1.94 -11.72
C ILE A 85 -8.17 1.86 -13.09
N LYS A 86 -9.18 1.00 -13.20
CA LYS A 86 -10.10 1.00 -14.35
C LYS A 86 -11.10 2.14 -14.19
N GLY A 87 -11.27 2.94 -15.23
CA GLY A 87 -12.19 4.09 -15.24
C GLY A 87 -11.54 5.38 -14.75
N VAL A 88 -12.38 6.38 -14.55
CA VAL A 88 -12.01 7.74 -14.13
C VAL A 88 -12.93 8.12 -12.99
N PRO A 89 -12.43 8.58 -11.83
CA PRO A 89 -13.26 9.19 -10.81
C PRO A 89 -14.04 10.40 -11.35
N GLU A 90 -15.21 10.68 -10.80
CA GLU A 90 -16.04 11.83 -11.19
C GLU A 90 -15.29 13.14 -10.94
N GLU A 91 -14.59 13.22 -9.80
CA GLU A 91 -13.76 14.37 -9.47
C GLU A 91 -12.26 14.00 -9.62
N PRO A 92 -11.40 14.95 -10.06
CA PRO A 92 -9.97 14.69 -10.24
C PRO A 92 -9.24 14.44 -8.93
N GLU A 93 -9.78 14.88 -7.81
CA GLU A 93 -9.28 14.63 -6.46
C GLU A 93 -10.42 14.56 -5.46
N GLY A 94 -10.23 13.85 -4.37
CA GLY A 94 -11.28 13.73 -3.36
C GLY A 94 -10.89 12.84 -2.19
N VAL A 95 -11.85 12.66 -1.27
CA VAL A 95 -11.71 11.82 -0.09
C VAL A 95 -12.74 10.69 -0.15
N PHE A 96 -12.28 9.45 0.05
CA PHE A 96 -13.17 8.32 0.27
C PHE A 96 -13.25 7.99 1.75
N GLU A 97 -14.46 8.03 2.29
CA GLU A 97 -14.78 7.64 3.65
C GLU A 97 -15.81 6.52 3.62
N ASP A 98 -15.47 5.39 4.22
CA ASP A 98 -16.30 4.20 4.21
C ASP A 98 -16.22 3.44 5.53
N LEU A 99 -17.26 2.67 5.82
CA LEU A 99 -17.25 1.65 6.86
C LEU A 99 -16.82 0.31 6.23
N LEU A 100 -15.75 -0.28 6.73
CA LEU A 100 -15.18 -1.51 6.20
C LEU A 100 -15.38 -2.68 7.16
N PHE A 101 -15.84 -3.81 6.63
CA PHE A 101 -15.94 -5.08 7.34
C PHE A 101 -15.03 -6.12 6.68
N LYS A 102 -14.09 -6.69 7.48
CA LYS A 102 -13.24 -7.80 7.04
C LYS A 102 -13.92 -9.13 7.33
N ASP A 103 -14.26 -9.88 6.28
CA ASP A 103 -14.63 -11.29 6.37
C ASP A 103 -13.35 -12.13 6.38
N SER A 104 -13.02 -12.71 7.54
CA SER A 104 -11.79 -13.51 7.70
C SER A 104 -11.88 -14.86 6.99
N GLN A 105 -13.07 -15.45 6.84
CA GLN A 105 -13.25 -16.73 6.15
C GLN A 105 -12.99 -16.58 4.65
N LYS A 106 -13.50 -15.49 4.05
CA LYS A 106 -13.31 -15.18 2.64
C LYS A 106 -11.97 -14.46 2.36
N ASN A 107 -11.25 -14.08 3.42
CA ASN A 107 -10.08 -13.19 3.33
C ASN A 107 -10.35 -11.97 2.43
N LYS A 108 -11.52 -11.33 2.60
CA LYS A 108 -11.99 -10.21 1.77
C LYS A 108 -12.60 -9.13 2.65
N THR A 109 -12.43 -7.86 2.25
CA THR A 109 -13.03 -6.70 2.91
C THR A 109 -14.19 -6.18 2.07
N PHE A 110 -15.22 -5.68 2.72
CA PHE A 110 -16.42 -5.13 2.10
C PHE A 110 -16.71 -3.74 2.64
N VAL A 111 -17.20 -2.85 1.79
CA VAL A 111 -17.85 -1.61 2.22
C VAL A 111 -19.24 -1.97 2.73
N VAL A 112 -19.60 -1.47 3.91
CA VAL A 112 -20.90 -1.71 4.55
C VAL A 112 -21.54 -0.38 4.96
N LYS A 113 -22.89 -0.37 5.05
CA LYS A 113 -23.65 0.86 5.34
C LYS A 113 -23.92 1.10 6.84
N ARG A 114 -23.70 0.08 7.67
CA ARG A 114 -24.06 0.15 9.10
C ARG A 114 -22.91 -0.30 9.96
N GLU A 115 -22.74 0.40 11.08
CA GLU A 115 -21.81 0.00 12.14
C GLU A 115 -22.30 -1.28 12.82
N ARG A 116 -21.39 -2.21 13.07
CA ARG A 116 -21.55 -3.41 13.87
C ARG A 116 -20.20 -3.89 14.37
N LYS A 117 -20.17 -4.87 15.24
CA LYS A 117 -18.94 -5.47 15.72
C LYS A 117 -18.03 -5.91 14.55
N GLY A 118 -16.76 -5.49 14.55
CA GLY A 118 -15.77 -5.79 13.51
C GLY A 118 -15.76 -4.82 12.33
N VAL A 119 -16.71 -3.89 12.23
CA VAL A 119 -16.68 -2.79 11.25
C VAL A 119 -15.70 -1.72 11.72
N LYS A 120 -14.95 -1.14 10.79
CA LYS A 120 -13.97 -0.08 11.06
C LYS A 120 -14.11 1.04 10.04
N PHE A 121 -14.04 2.27 10.51
CA PHE A 121 -13.94 3.44 9.64
C PHE A 121 -12.62 3.43 8.87
N ALA A 122 -12.69 3.85 7.60
CA ALA A 122 -11.57 3.96 6.68
C ALA A 122 -11.67 5.25 5.89
N SER A 123 -10.55 5.96 5.78
CA SER A 123 -10.44 7.21 5.03
C SER A 123 -9.13 7.26 4.24
N LEU A 124 -9.21 7.71 2.99
CA LEU A 124 -8.08 8.03 2.11
C LEU A 124 -8.39 9.26 1.28
N GLU A 125 -7.36 9.99 0.89
CA GLU A 125 -7.39 10.99 -0.18
C GLU A 125 -6.86 10.38 -1.47
N TYR A 126 -7.39 10.84 -2.61
CA TYR A 126 -6.85 10.48 -3.91
C TYR A 126 -6.75 11.70 -4.82
N LYS A 127 -5.82 11.63 -5.77
CA LYS A 127 -5.67 12.58 -6.87
C LYS A 127 -5.38 11.80 -8.16
N VAL A 128 -6.16 12.08 -9.19
CA VAL A 128 -5.91 11.56 -10.55
C VAL A 128 -4.71 12.31 -11.11
N LEU A 129 -3.67 11.58 -11.50
CA LEU A 129 -2.46 12.16 -12.08
C LEU A 129 -2.53 12.20 -13.60
N GLU A 130 -2.98 11.11 -14.21
CA GLU A 130 -3.14 11.00 -15.66
C GLU A 130 -4.21 9.96 -15.99
N THR A 131 -4.91 10.15 -17.12
CA THR A 131 -5.87 9.17 -17.67
C THR A 131 -5.51 8.86 -19.12
N LYS A 132 -5.56 7.57 -19.48
CA LYS A 132 -5.31 7.08 -20.84
C LYS A 132 -6.39 6.12 -21.31
N GLU A 133 -6.56 6.04 -22.62
CA GLU A 133 -7.38 4.99 -23.23
C GLU A 133 -6.59 3.69 -23.28
N HIS A 134 -7.23 2.60 -22.90
CA HIS A 134 -6.68 1.26 -22.96
C HIS A 134 -7.54 0.36 -23.86
N PRO A 135 -6.95 -0.41 -24.78
CA PRO A 135 -7.71 -1.18 -25.77
C PRO A 135 -8.76 -2.14 -25.18
N GLU A 136 -8.43 -2.79 -24.06
CA GLU A 136 -9.29 -3.82 -23.45
C GLU A 136 -10.12 -3.29 -22.26
N HIS A 137 -9.67 -2.22 -21.62
CA HIS A 137 -10.26 -1.76 -20.35
C HIS A 137 -11.01 -0.43 -20.48
N GLY A 138 -10.95 0.22 -21.67
CA GLY A 138 -11.42 1.59 -21.86
C GLY A 138 -10.52 2.56 -21.10
N LYS A 139 -11.07 3.58 -20.46
CA LYS A 139 -10.23 4.51 -19.69
C LYS A 139 -9.59 3.84 -18.48
N VAL A 140 -8.30 4.12 -18.29
CA VAL A 140 -7.54 3.75 -17.09
C VAL A 140 -6.86 5.00 -16.54
N SER A 141 -6.77 5.09 -15.21
CA SER A 141 -6.20 6.26 -14.56
C SER A 141 -5.09 5.88 -13.59
N LEU A 142 -3.99 6.63 -13.64
CA LEU A 142 -2.97 6.64 -12.59
C LEU A 142 -3.44 7.58 -11.48
N VAL A 143 -3.49 7.06 -10.25
CA VAL A 143 -3.95 7.82 -9.08
C VAL A 143 -2.89 7.82 -7.98
N LEU A 144 -2.66 8.99 -7.39
CA LEU A 144 -1.92 9.15 -6.14
C LEU A 144 -2.90 9.02 -4.98
N ILE A 145 -2.52 8.30 -3.92
CA ILE A 145 -3.38 7.98 -2.80
C ILE A 145 -2.64 8.24 -1.50
N LYS A 146 -3.23 9.04 -0.61
CA LYS A 146 -2.75 9.24 0.76
C LYS A 146 -3.67 8.54 1.74
N LEU A 147 -3.11 7.61 2.53
CA LEU A 147 -3.88 6.84 3.50
C LEU A 147 -3.96 7.55 4.85
N HIS A 148 -5.17 7.88 5.31
CA HIS A 148 -5.44 8.33 6.68
C HIS A 148 -5.60 7.16 7.65
N THR A 149 -6.06 6.01 7.14
CA THR A 149 -6.20 4.75 7.87
C THR A 149 -5.57 3.61 7.09
N GLY A 150 -5.18 2.51 7.77
CA GLY A 150 -4.55 1.34 7.15
C GLY A 150 -5.38 0.06 7.36
N ARG A 151 -6.59 -0.03 6.77
CA ARG A 151 -7.43 -1.22 6.88
C ARG A 151 -7.04 -2.26 5.83
N THR A 152 -7.28 -3.53 6.12
CA THR A 152 -7.01 -4.62 5.16
C THR A 152 -7.68 -4.35 3.83
N HIS A 153 -6.94 -4.43 2.74
CA HIS A 153 -7.39 -4.17 1.36
C HIS A 153 -8.09 -2.81 1.17
N GLN A 154 -7.80 -1.80 1.98
CA GLN A 154 -8.57 -0.56 2.02
C GLN A 154 -8.68 0.10 0.65
N VAL A 155 -7.57 0.45 0.01
CA VAL A 155 -7.55 1.08 -1.32
C VAL A 155 -8.34 0.25 -2.32
N ARG A 156 -8.08 -1.04 -2.36
CA ARG A 156 -8.67 -2.00 -3.29
C ARG A 156 -10.20 -2.02 -3.20
N VAL A 157 -10.74 -2.13 -1.99
CA VAL A 157 -12.20 -2.22 -1.80
C VAL A 157 -12.89 -0.87 -1.98
N GLN A 158 -12.27 0.25 -1.58
CA GLN A 158 -12.88 1.58 -1.72
C GLN A 158 -13.01 1.98 -3.20
N PHE A 159 -12.01 1.74 -4.02
CA PHE A 159 -12.11 1.98 -5.46
C PHE A 159 -13.06 0.98 -6.14
N ALA A 160 -12.97 -0.31 -5.83
CA ALA A 160 -13.84 -1.32 -6.41
C ALA A 160 -15.33 -1.11 -6.08
N SER A 161 -15.66 -0.62 -4.87
CA SER A 161 -17.05 -0.31 -4.49
C SER A 161 -17.67 0.82 -5.32
N ARG A 162 -16.82 1.64 -5.94
CA ARG A 162 -17.17 2.73 -6.86
C ARG A 162 -17.04 2.33 -8.33
N LYS A 163 -16.98 1.01 -8.62
CA LYS A 163 -16.85 0.42 -9.96
C LYS A 163 -15.52 0.75 -10.68
N MET A 164 -14.51 1.13 -9.93
CA MET A 164 -13.16 1.45 -10.40
C MET A 164 -12.12 0.50 -9.80
N PRO A 165 -12.19 -0.82 -10.04
CA PRO A 165 -11.21 -1.75 -9.49
C PRO A 165 -9.80 -1.44 -10.01
N LEU A 166 -8.78 -1.73 -9.19
CA LEU A 166 -7.40 -1.64 -9.62
C LEU A 166 -7.13 -2.69 -10.70
N LEU A 167 -6.32 -2.38 -11.70
CA LEU A 167 -5.88 -3.37 -12.69
C LEU A 167 -5.17 -4.54 -11.97
N GLY A 168 -5.34 -5.74 -12.48
CA GLY A 168 -4.80 -6.96 -11.89
C GLY A 168 -5.48 -7.42 -10.59
N ASP A 169 -6.45 -6.68 -10.04
CA ASP A 169 -7.12 -7.06 -8.80
C ASP A 169 -8.34 -7.97 -9.01
N GLY A 170 -8.09 -9.22 -9.37
CA GLY A 170 -9.15 -10.21 -9.59
C GLY A 170 -10.05 -10.44 -8.37
N LYS A 171 -9.53 -10.26 -7.13
CA LYS A 171 -10.33 -10.39 -5.89
C LYS A 171 -11.42 -9.34 -5.80
N TYR A 172 -11.21 -8.15 -6.35
CA TYR A 172 -12.13 -7.02 -6.32
C TYR A 172 -12.73 -6.66 -7.69
N GLY A 173 -12.65 -7.57 -8.66
CA GLY A 173 -13.44 -7.49 -9.89
C GLY A 173 -12.70 -6.96 -11.10
N SER A 174 -11.39 -6.81 -11.05
CA SER A 174 -10.60 -6.66 -12.27
C SER A 174 -10.66 -7.94 -13.10
N ARG A 175 -10.76 -7.80 -14.42
CA ARG A 175 -10.64 -8.91 -15.37
C ARG A 175 -9.28 -8.94 -16.07
N ASP A 176 -8.40 -8.03 -15.68
CA ASP A 176 -7.03 -7.99 -16.17
C ASP A 176 -6.20 -9.07 -15.47
N ASN A 177 -5.61 -9.97 -16.25
CA ASN A 177 -4.76 -11.06 -15.77
C ASN A 177 -3.29 -10.87 -16.23
N HIS A 178 -2.96 -9.73 -16.83
CA HIS A 178 -1.62 -9.46 -17.36
C HIS A 178 -0.68 -8.84 -16.34
N CYS A 179 -1.21 -8.45 -15.17
CA CYS A 179 -0.42 -7.88 -14.09
C CYS A 179 -0.92 -8.33 -12.71
N GLU A 180 -0.08 -8.18 -11.72
CA GLU A 180 -0.48 -8.20 -10.32
C GLU A 180 -1.31 -6.96 -9.97
N THR A 181 -1.94 -6.96 -8.79
CA THR A 181 -2.70 -5.80 -8.32
C THR A 181 -1.88 -4.52 -8.43
N ALA A 182 -2.30 -3.61 -9.30
CA ALA A 182 -1.61 -2.35 -9.60
C ALA A 182 -1.72 -1.36 -8.43
N LEU A 183 -1.04 -1.69 -7.33
CA LEU A 183 -0.93 -0.88 -6.11
C LEU A 183 0.52 -0.91 -5.62
N TRP A 184 1.11 0.28 -5.42
CA TRP A 184 2.49 0.42 -5.01
C TRP A 184 2.62 1.40 -3.85
N SER A 185 3.29 1.01 -2.77
CA SER A 185 3.66 1.89 -1.66
C SER A 185 4.80 2.79 -2.09
N ARG A 186 4.47 4.00 -2.55
CA ARG A 186 5.42 4.92 -3.18
C ARG A 186 6.28 5.65 -2.17
N ARG A 187 5.67 6.21 -1.11
CA ARG A 187 6.38 7.08 -0.17
C ARG A 187 5.96 6.79 1.27
N LEU A 188 6.95 6.76 2.13
CA LEU A 188 6.79 6.79 3.58
C LEU A 188 7.46 8.04 4.13
N ALA A 189 6.80 8.77 5.03
CA ALA A 189 7.43 9.84 5.80
C ALA A 189 6.97 9.78 7.25
N PHE A 190 7.94 9.81 8.17
CA PHE A 190 7.71 9.65 9.61
C PHE A 190 8.89 10.24 10.41
N LYS A 191 8.72 10.37 11.72
CA LYS A 191 9.82 10.75 12.61
C LYS A 191 10.63 9.52 12.99
N HIS A 192 11.94 9.62 12.89
CA HIS A 192 12.83 8.55 13.33
C HIS A 192 12.58 8.22 14.81
N PRO A 193 12.33 6.93 15.16
CA PRO A 193 11.83 6.56 16.49
C PRO A 193 12.79 6.85 17.65
N ILE A 194 14.06 7.12 17.37
CA ILE A 194 15.09 7.41 18.40
C ILE A 194 15.58 8.84 18.31
N THR A 195 15.94 9.34 17.12
CA THR A 195 16.50 10.68 16.95
C THR A 195 15.42 11.78 16.84
N GLY A 196 14.19 11.42 16.41
CA GLY A 196 13.12 12.37 16.16
C GLY A 196 13.23 13.12 14.81
N GLU A 197 14.28 12.89 14.05
CA GLU A 197 14.48 13.49 12.73
C GLU A 197 13.45 12.97 11.73
N LYS A 198 13.06 13.81 10.77
CA LYS A 198 12.17 13.40 9.71
C LYS A 198 12.90 12.44 8.75
N ILE A 199 12.34 11.26 8.56
CA ILE A 199 12.78 10.28 7.57
C ILE A 199 11.76 10.27 6.44
N GLU A 200 12.28 10.23 5.22
CA GLU A 200 11.48 10.06 4.01
C GLU A 200 12.13 9.01 3.11
N ALA A 201 11.34 8.10 2.59
CA ALA A 201 11.78 7.10 1.63
C ALA A 201 10.79 6.98 0.48
N VAL A 202 11.32 6.94 -0.74
CA VAL A 202 10.54 6.83 -1.97
C VAL A 202 10.93 5.54 -2.68
N SER A 203 9.94 4.86 -3.22
CA SER A 203 10.07 3.66 -4.05
C SER A 203 9.18 3.82 -5.27
N MET A 204 9.74 3.63 -6.45
CA MET A 204 9.01 3.69 -7.72
C MET A 204 8.62 2.28 -8.16
N PRO A 205 7.43 2.10 -8.76
CA PRO A 205 7.05 0.80 -9.31
C PRO A 205 7.98 0.40 -10.47
N PRO A 206 8.03 -0.88 -10.81
CA PRO A 206 8.82 -1.34 -11.94
C PRO A 206 8.30 -0.77 -13.26
N ALA A 207 9.21 -0.55 -14.24
CA ALA A 207 8.85 0.00 -15.56
C ALA A 207 8.23 -1.07 -16.47
N GLU A 208 7.22 -1.79 -15.97
CA GLU A 208 6.47 -2.83 -16.67
C GLU A 208 4.97 -2.57 -16.60
N TYR A 209 4.17 -3.32 -17.34
CA TYR A 209 2.71 -3.21 -17.33
C TYR A 209 2.14 -3.45 -15.92
N PRO A 210 1.18 -2.61 -15.44
CA PRO A 210 0.54 -1.51 -16.17
C PRO A 210 1.20 -0.14 -15.92
N TRP A 211 2.31 -0.08 -15.21
CA TRP A 211 3.00 1.15 -14.83
C TRP A 211 3.60 1.88 -16.03
N ASN A 212 4.11 1.13 -17.01
CA ASN A 212 4.69 1.67 -18.26
C ASN A 212 3.67 2.31 -19.21
N LEU A 213 2.39 2.24 -18.89
CA LEU A 213 1.35 3.03 -19.58
C LEU A 213 1.51 4.53 -19.31
N PHE A 214 2.19 4.92 -18.23
CA PHE A 214 2.32 6.29 -17.75
C PHE A 214 3.79 6.68 -17.61
N ASP A 215 4.11 7.94 -17.85
CA ASP A 215 5.46 8.47 -17.59
C ASP A 215 5.56 8.91 -16.12
N ILE A 216 5.56 7.91 -15.23
CA ILE A 216 5.46 8.14 -13.78
C ILE A 216 6.60 9.04 -13.28
N ALA A 217 7.82 8.90 -13.81
CA ALA A 217 8.97 9.67 -13.36
C ALA A 217 8.85 11.19 -13.62
N ASN A 218 8.08 11.58 -14.64
CA ASN A 218 7.84 12.99 -14.97
C ASN A 218 6.52 13.52 -14.38
N ILE A 219 5.65 12.65 -13.88
CA ILE A 219 4.35 13.03 -13.32
C ILE A 219 4.43 13.30 -11.82
N ILE A 220 5.35 12.62 -11.08
CA ILE A 220 5.48 12.70 -9.62
C ILE A 220 6.92 12.77 -9.15
#